data_dc154c70083f43835cb515e0ab8c4ea6
#
_entry.id   dc154c70083f43835cb515e0ab8c4ea6
#
_cell.length_a   1.000
_cell.length_b   1.000
_cell.length_c   1.000
_cell.angle_alpha   90.00
_cell.angle_beta   90.00
_cell.angle_gamma   90.00
#
_symmetry.space_group_name_H-M   'P 1'
#
loop_
_entity.id
_entity.type
_entity.pdbx_description
1 polymer ?
#
loop_
_entity_poly.entity_id
_entity_poly.type
_entity_poly.pdbx_seq_one_letter_code
_entity_poly.pdbx_strand_id
1 'polypeptide(L)'
;GITGLVTPIKTAYWNHTPLLVVTPQAANKTMGQGGFQEVEQMNLFKDMVCYQEEVRDPSRMAEVLNRVIEKAVRGSAPAQINVPRDYWTQVIDIDLPPIVRFERQGGGKEAIDKAAKMLSDAKFPVILSGAGVVIGDAIKECKDLAEKLDAPVCNGYQHNDSFPGSHPLAVGPLGYNGSKAAMQLISKADVVLALGTRLNPFSTLPGYGTVSYTHLTLPTKA
;
A
#
# COMPACT_ATOMS: atom_id res chain seq x y z
N GLY A 1 11.14 -23.19 -2.76
CA GLY A 1 11.59 -22.68 -1.50
C GLY A 1 11.44 -21.17 -1.37
N ILE A 2 12.06 -20.58 -0.38
CA ILE A 2 11.93 -19.13 -0.06
C ILE A 2 12.37 -18.20 -1.19
N THR A 3 13.33 -18.62 -2.03
CA THR A 3 13.77 -17.83 -3.20
C THR A 3 12.65 -17.56 -4.20
N GLY A 4 11.65 -18.45 -4.28
CA GLY A 4 10.43 -18.22 -5.05
C GLY A 4 9.55 -17.09 -4.54
N LEU A 5 9.75 -16.63 -3.30
CA LEU A 5 9.00 -15.54 -2.69
C LEU A 5 9.53 -14.14 -3.09
N VAL A 6 10.66 -14.04 -3.76
CA VAL A 6 11.28 -12.77 -4.17
C VAL A 6 10.31 -11.92 -5.00
N THR A 7 9.73 -12.50 -6.04
CA THR A 7 8.80 -11.77 -6.93
C THR A 7 7.54 -11.28 -6.22
N PRO A 8 6.76 -12.13 -5.51
CA PRO A 8 5.55 -11.66 -4.84
C PRO A 8 5.84 -10.67 -3.70
N ILE A 9 6.93 -10.85 -2.94
CA ILE A 9 7.31 -9.89 -1.89
C ILE A 9 7.65 -8.54 -2.51
N LYS A 10 8.46 -8.51 -3.59
CA LYS A 10 8.83 -7.26 -4.25
C LYS A 10 7.62 -6.58 -4.90
N THR A 11 6.68 -7.35 -5.43
CA THR A 11 5.41 -6.84 -5.95
C THR A 11 4.58 -6.19 -4.83
N ALA A 12 4.44 -6.86 -3.68
CA ALA A 12 3.74 -6.30 -2.53
C ALA A 12 4.42 -5.03 -1.99
N TYR A 13 5.76 -5.04 -1.91
CA TYR A 13 6.54 -3.86 -1.52
C TYR A 13 6.28 -2.67 -2.46
N TRP A 14 6.32 -2.92 -3.77
CA TRP A 14 6.08 -1.90 -4.78
C TRP A 14 4.65 -1.34 -4.74
N ASN A 15 3.68 -2.18 -4.40
CA ASN A 15 2.27 -1.80 -4.31
C ASN A 15 1.86 -1.26 -2.94
N HIS A 16 2.80 -1.08 -2.00
CA HIS A 16 2.51 -0.65 -0.63
C HIS A 16 1.49 -1.54 0.08
N THR A 17 1.57 -2.85 -0.19
CA THR A 17 0.67 -3.84 0.40
C THR A 17 1.28 -4.40 1.67
N PRO A 18 0.64 -4.25 2.84
CA PRO A 18 1.05 -4.95 4.05
C PRO A 18 1.03 -6.46 3.82
N LEU A 19 2.14 -7.12 4.04
CA LEU A 19 2.28 -8.56 3.86
C LEU A 19 3.15 -9.13 4.98
N LEU A 20 2.62 -10.11 5.71
CA LEU A 20 3.42 -10.90 6.64
C LEU A 20 4.12 -12.03 5.88
N VAL A 21 5.44 -12.02 5.87
CA VAL A 21 6.28 -13.06 5.26
C VAL A 21 6.84 -13.94 6.37
N VAL A 22 6.37 -15.18 6.45
CA VAL A 22 6.86 -16.17 7.43
C VAL A 22 7.81 -17.13 6.72
N THR A 23 9.08 -17.13 7.12
CA THR A 23 10.11 -17.97 6.53
C THR A 23 10.73 -18.90 7.56
N PRO A 24 10.93 -20.19 7.21
CA PRO A 24 11.68 -21.09 8.08
C PRO A 24 13.19 -20.86 7.92
N GLN A 25 13.95 -21.04 8.99
CA GLN A 25 15.42 -21.06 8.98
C GLN A 25 15.93 -22.45 9.37
N ALA A 26 17.19 -22.74 9.06
CA ALA A 26 17.88 -23.89 9.60
C ALA A 26 17.75 -23.93 11.14
N ALA A 27 17.81 -25.13 11.71
CA ALA A 27 17.73 -25.26 13.17
C ALA A 27 18.92 -24.58 13.85
N ASN A 28 18.67 -23.82 14.91
CA ASN A 28 19.73 -23.13 15.67
C ASN A 28 20.85 -24.07 16.11
N LYS A 29 20.50 -25.32 16.46
CA LYS A 29 21.47 -26.34 16.91
C LYS A 29 22.47 -26.75 15.84
N THR A 30 22.18 -26.54 14.57
CA THR A 30 23.00 -26.98 13.42
C THR A 30 23.39 -25.84 12.48
N MET A 31 23.04 -24.61 12.84
CA MET A 31 23.39 -23.43 12.05
C MET A 31 24.92 -23.33 11.87
N GLY A 32 25.36 -23.06 10.65
CA GLY A 32 26.78 -22.95 10.31
C GLY A 32 27.48 -24.29 10.03
N GLN A 33 26.76 -25.40 10.10
CA GLN A 33 27.33 -26.74 9.81
C GLN A 33 27.09 -27.21 8.35
N GLY A 34 26.61 -26.32 7.48
CA GLY A 34 26.32 -26.67 6.09
C GLY A 34 25.07 -27.54 5.94
N GLY A 35 24.04 -27.28 6.75
CA GLY A 35 22.78 -28.00 6.69
C GLY A 35 22.04 -27.85 5.37
N PHE A 36 21.20 -28.82 5.02
CA PHE A 36 20.41 -28.79 3.80
C PHE A 36 19.51 -27.53 3.77
N GLN A 37 19.62 -26.74 2.71
CA GLN A 37 18.90 -25.46 2.50
C GLN A 37 19.20 -24.38 3.55
N GLU A 38 20.32 -24.45 4.22
CA GLU A 38 20.81 -23.34 5.03
C GLU A 38 21.27 -22.20 4.12
N VAL A 39 20.59 -21.08 4.18
CA VAL A 39 20.89 -19.87 3.40
C VAL A 39 20.69 -18.62 4.25
N GLU A 40 21.42 -17.57 3.91
CA GLU A 40 21.30 -16.26 4.55
C GLU A 40 20.02 -15.53 4.06
N GLN A 41 18.91 -15.83 4.71
CA GLN A 41 17.58 -15.38 4.28
C GLN A 41 17.30 -13.91 4.58
N MET A 42 17.85 -13.39 5.66
CA MET A 42 17.61 -11.99 6.05
C MET A 42 18.20 -11.05 5.01
N ASN A 43 19.39 -11.36 4.48
CA ASN A 43 20.00 -10.57 3.41
C ASN A 43 19.25 -10.69 2.08
N LEU A 44 18.63 -11.85 1.81
CA LEU A 44 17.86 -12.06 0.56
C LEU A 44 16.70 -11.08 0.41
N PHE A 45 16.00 -10.76 1.49
CA PHE A 45 14.81 -9.91 1.47
C PHE A 45 15.03 -8.48 1.96
N LYS A 46 16.27 -8.12 2.33
CA LYS A 46 16.59 -6.83 2.95
C LYS A 46 16.01 -5.62 2.22
N ASP A 47 16.07 -5.61 0.88
CA ASP A 47 15.60 -4.49 0.06
C ASP A 47 14.13 -4.63 -0.40
N MET A 48 13.42 -5.63 0.13
CA MET A 48 12.07 -5.98 -0.32
C MET A 48 11.03 -5.93 0.80
N VAL A 49 11.47 -5.68 2.02
CA VAL A 49 10.62 -5.60 3.20
C VAL A 49 10.94 -4.35 4.02
N CYS A 50 9.96 -3.83 4.73
CA CYS A 50 10.17 -2.67 5.59
C CYS A 50 10.74 -3.02 6.96
N TYR A 51 10.64 -4.29 7.36
CA TYR A 51 11.13 -4.80 8.64
C TYR A 51 11.42 -6.30 8.55
N GLN A 52 12.42 -6.75 9.29
CA GLN A 52 12.80 -8.15 9.40
C GLN A 52 13.17 -8.48 10.83
N GLU A 53 12.72 -9.62 11.32
CA GLU A 53 13.17 -10.14 12.62
C GLU A 53 13.23 -11.66 12.62
N GLU A 54 14.28 -12.21 13.21
CA GLU A 54 14.41 -13.63 13.47
C GLU A 54 14.04 -13.94 14.92
N VAL A 55 13.25 -14.97 15.12
CA VAL A 55 12.89 -15.44 16.44
C VAL A 55 14.10 -16.16 17.05
N ARG A 56 14.65 -15.62 18.12
CA ARG A 56 15.83 -16.17 18.81
C ARG A 56 15.47 -16.98 20.05
N ASP A 57 14.26 -16.79 20.55
CA ASP A 57 13.72 -17.50 21.71
C ASP A 57 12.25 -17.82 21.43
N PRO A 58 11.84 -19.10 21.50
CA PRO A 58 10.45 -19.48 21.23
C PRO A 58 9.43 -18.84 22.17
N SER A 59 9.80 -18.51 23.42
CA SER A 59 8.93 -17.80 24.35
C SER A 59 8.54 -16.39 23.88
N ARG A 60 9.36 -15.79 22.98
CA ARG A 60 9.11 -14.46 22.41
C ARG A 60 8.38 -14.48 21.07
N MET A 61 7.93 -15.65 20.62
CA MET A 61 7.28 -15.81 19.31
C MET A 61 6.11 -14.84 19.11
N ALA A 62 5.21 -14.75 20.08
CA ALA A 62 4.04 -13.90 19.98
C ALA A 62 4.39 -12.40 19.96
N GLU A 63 5.35 -12.00 20.79
CA GLU A 63 5.87 -10.62 20.82
C GLU A 63 6.48 -10.22 19.47
N VAL A 64 7.38 -11.08 18.93
CA VAL A 64 8.05 -10.82 17.66
C VAL A 64 7.05 -10.79 16.51
N LEU A 65 6.13 -11.75 16.46
CA LEU A 65 5.09 -11.80 15.44
C LEU A 65 4.21 -10.54 15.45
N ASN A 66 3.77 -10.12 16.63
CA ASN A 66 2.95 -8.90 16.76
C ASN A 66 3.71 -7.66 16.29
N ARG A 67 4.99 -7.52 16.65
CA ARG A 67 5.85 -6.42 16.19
C ARG A 67 6.04 -6.43 14.68
N VAL A 68 6.26 -7.60 14.06
CA VAL A 68 6.43 -7.72 12.61
C VAL A 68 5.14 -7.33 11.88
N ILE A 69 3.98 -7.78 12.38
CA ILE A 69 2.67 -7.39 11.83
C ILE A 69 2.47 -5.88 11.95
N GLU A 70 2.73 -5.31 13.13
CA GLU A 70 2.62 -3.87 13.34
C GLU A 70 3.48 -3.08 12.35
N LYS A 71 4.74 -3.49 12.14
CA LYS A 71 5.63 -2.83 11.18
C LYS A 71 5.14 -2.94 9.75
N ALA A 72 4.59 -4.10 9.34
CA ALA A 72 4.01 -4.27 8.02
C ALA A 72 2.83 -3.32 7.78
N VAL A 73 1.90 -3.23 8.76
CA VAL A 73 0.71 -2.39 8.66
C VAL A 73 1.08 -0.91 8.68
N ARG A 74 1.91 -0.46 9.63
CA ARG A 74 2.35 0.95 9.72
C ARG A 74 3.21 1.39 8.55
N GLY A 75 4.04 0.47 8.02
CA GLY A 75 4.90 0.73 6.87
C GLY A 75 4.19 0.62 5.51
N SER A 76 2.96 0.10 5.49
CA SER A 76 2.25 -0.27 4.25
C SER A 76 3.18 -1.04 3.30
N ALA A 77 3.85 -2.07 3.81
CA ALA A 77 4.84 -2.84 3.08
C ALA A 77 5.02 -4.25 3.69
N PRO A 78 5.62 -5.20 2.96
CA PRO A 78 5.94 -6.50 3.53
C PRO A 78 6.89 -6.40 4.73
N ALA A 79 6.69 -7.26 5.72
CA ALA A 79 7.63 -7.50 6.81
C ALA A 79 7.84 -8.99 7.01
N GLN A 80 9.05 -9.39 7.38
CA GLN A 80 9.46 -10.79 7.49
C GLN A 80 9.69 -11.19 8.94
N ILE A 81 9.11 -12.34 9.31
CA ILE A 81 9.52 -13.10 10.48
C ILE A 81 10.25 -14.37 10.03
N ASN A 82 11.44 -14.58 10.54
CA ASN A 82 12.24 -15.75 10.28
C ASN A 82 12.24 -16.66 11.50
N VAL A 83 11.83 -17.93 11.32
CA VAL A 83 11.61 -18.85 12.43
C VAL A 83 12.48 -20.09 12.28
N PRO A 84 13.45 -20.31 13.19
CA PRO A 84 14.25 -21.54 13.19
C PRO A 84 13.40 -22.79 13.27
N ARG A 85 13.80 -23.81 12.47
CA ARG A 85 13.04 -25.04 12.31
C ARG A 85 12.78 -25.80 13.62
N ASP A 86 13.73 -25.73 14.54
CA ASP A 86 13.66 -26.40 15.84
C ASP A 86 12.64 -25.76 16.80
N TYR A 87 12.06 -24.60 16.47
CA TYR A 87 10.99 -23.96 17.24
C TYR A 87 9.58 -24.39 16.82
N TRP A 88 9.39 -24.88 15.60
CA TRP A 88 8.07 -25.22 15.06
C TRP A 88 7.38 -26.38 15.77
N THR A 89 8.13 -27.23 16.47
CA THR A 89 7.64 -28.40 17.17
C THR A 89 7.64 -28.24 18.71
N GLN A 90 8.05 -27.07 19.20
CA GLN A 90 8.07 -26.81 20.63
C GLN A 90 6.67 -26.38 21.12
N VAL A 91 6.26 -26.95 22.24
CA VAL A 91 5.09 -26.48 22.97
C VAL A 91 5.56 -25.45 23.98
N ILE A 92 4.99 -24.27 23.91
CA ILE A 92 5.33 -23.13 24.75
C ILE A 92 4.08 -22.62 25.46
N ASP A 93 4.24 -22.17 26.69
CA ASP A 93 3.19 -21.49 27.44
C ASP A 93 3.54 -20.00 27.47
N ILE A 94 2.73 -19.19 26.80
CA ILE A 94 2.95 -17.76 26.63
C ILE A 94 1.66 -16.98 26.69
N ASP A 95 1.73 -15.77 27.23
CA ASP A 95 0.66 -14.80 27.11
C ASP A 95 0.64 -14.19 25.71
N LEU A 96 -0.53 -14.16 25.09
CA LEU A 96 -0.69 -13.50 23.81
C LEU A 96 -0.80 -11.97 24.01
N PRO A 97 -0.04 -11.18 23.27
CA PRO A 97 -0.15 -9.73 23.34
C PRO A 97 -1.54 -9.27 22.84
N PRO A 98 -2.05 -8.15 23.35
CA PRO A 98 -3.31 -7.61 22.90
C PRO A 98 -3.23 -7.22 21.42
N ILE A 99 -4.37 -7.33 20.72
CA ILE A 99 -4.47 -6.87 19.33
C ILE A 99 -4.35 -5.33 19.31
N VAL A 100 -3.31 -4.84 18.65
CA VAL A 100 -3.13 -3.39 18.43
C VAL A 100 -4.00 -2.96 17.26
N ARG A 101 -4.96 -2.08 17.53
CA ARG A 101 -5.74 -1.41 16.49
C ARG A 101 -5.09 -0.07 16.17
N PHE A 102 -4.85 0.19 14.90
CA PHE A 102 -4.30 1.47 14.45
C PHE A 102 -5.45 2.43 14.14
N GLU A 103 -5.43 3.58 14.79
CA GLU A 103 -6.33 4.67 14.44
C GLU A 103 -5.84 5.35 13.16
N ARG A 104 -6.76 5.64 12.27
CA ARG A 104 -6.49 6.45 11.07
C ARG A 104 -6.36 7.90 11.49
N GLN A 105 -5.28 8.54 11.04
CA GLN A 105 -5.05 9.96 11.30
C GLN A 105 -5.53 10.78 10.10
N GLY A 106 -6.33 11.80 10.37
CA GLY A 106 -6.71 12.80 9.37
C GLY A 106 -5.51 13.70 9.01
N GLY A 107 -5.60 14.38 7.88
CA GLY A 107 -4.66 15.44 7.52
C GLY A 107 -4.81 16.66 8.44
N GLY A 108 -3.81 17.54 8.42
CA GLY A 108 -3.87 18.81 9.16
C GLY A 108 -5.05 19.67 8.68
N LYS A 109 -5.75 20.30 9.62
CA LYS A 109 -6.96 21.08 9.34
C LYS A 109 -6.73 22.16 8.27
N GLU A 110 -5.65 22.92 8.36
CA GLU A 110 -5.32 23.98 7.39
C GLU A 110 -5.15 23.44 5.96
N ALA A 111 -4.49 22.27 5.82
CA ALA A 111 -4.29 21.64 4.52
C ALA A 111 -5.63 21.18 3.93
N ILE A 112 -6.51 20.62 4.76
CA ILE A 112 -7.86 20.19 4.35
C ILE A 112 -8.70 21.40 3.95
N ASP A 113 -8.69 22.47 4.74
CA ASP A 113 -9.45 23.70 4.46
C ASP A 113 -8.98 24.35 3.14
N LYS A 114 -7.66 24.38 2.90
CA LYS A 114 -7.09 24.86 1.64
C LYS A 114 -7.51 23.99 0.45
N ALA A 115 -7.49 22.68 0.64
CA ALA A 115 -7.93 21.72 -0.37
C ALA A 115 -9.40 21.89 -0.71
N ALA A 116 -10.25 21.97 0.31
CA ALA A 116 -11.69 22.19 0.16
C ALA A 116 -11.98 23.49 -0.60
N LYS A 117 -11.24 24.57 -0.28
CA LYS A 117 -11.38 25.84 -0.98
C LYS A 117 -11.00 25.72 -2.46
N MET A 118 -9.85 25.12 -2.77
CA MET A 118 -9.41 24.93 -4.16
C MET A 118 -10.42 24.14 -4.97
N LEU A 119 -10.99 23.06 -4.39
CA LEU A 119 -12.01 22.23 -5.05
C LEU A 119 -13.34 22.98 -5.22
N SER A 120 -13.73 23.80 -4.25
CA SER A 120 -14.96 24.59 -4.33
C SER A 120 -14.87 25.72 -5.34
N ASP A 121 -13.68 26.28 -5.56
CA ASP A 121 -13.42 27.35 -6.53
C ASP A 121 -13.18 26.79 -7.97
N ALA A 122 -12.97 25.48 -8.10
CA ALA A 122 -12.69 24.83 -9.36
C ALA A 122 -13.92 24.85 -10.29
N LYS A 123 -13.66 25.06 -11.59
CA LYS A 123 -14.71 25.00 -12.62
C LYS A 123 -14.86 23.61 -13.20
N PHE A 124 -13.80 22.82 -13.22
CA PHE A 124 -13.80 21.46 -13.72
C PHE A 124 -12.83 20.59 -12.89
N PRO A 125 -13.21 20.27 -11.64
CA PRO A 125 -12.39 19.39 -10.82
C PRO A 125 -12.47 17.95 -11.33
N VAL A 126 -11.34 17.21 -11.26
CA VAL A 126 -11.26 15.77 -11.58
C VAL A 126 -10.60 15.05 -10.42
N ILE A 127 -11.11 13.89 -10.06
CA ILE A 127 -10.52 13.03 -9.04
C ILE A 127 -9.70 11.94 -9.71
N LEU A 128 -8.46 11.73 -9.26
CA LEU A 128 -7.62 10.58 -9.62
C LEU A 128 -7.52 9.67 -8.39
N SER A 129 -8.23 8.55 -8.42
CA SER A 129 -8.29 7.58 -7.34
C SER A 129 -7.30 6.43 -7.54
N GLY A 130 -6.57 6.07 -6.51
CA GLY A 130 -5.53 5.02 -6.55
C GLY A 130 -5.60 4.04 -5.38
N ALA A 131 -4.54 3.24 -5.22
CA ALA A 131 -4.41 2.19 -4.21
C ALA A 131 -4.76 2.63 -2.78
N GLY A 132 -4.36 3.84 -2.39
CA GLY A 132 -4.58 4.35 -1.06
C GLY A 132 -6.06 4.52 -0.68
N VAL A 133 -6.94 4.69 -1.67
CA VAL A 133 -8.40 4.73 -1.43
C VAL A 133 -8.90 3.34 -1.02
N VAL A 134 -8.40 2.28 -1.68
CA VAL A 134 -8.74 0.88 -1.37
C VAL A 134 -8.14 0.47 -0.02
N ILE A 135 -6.84 0.67 0.15
CA ILE A 135 -6.12 0.33 1.39
C ILE A 135 -6.69 1.10 2.60
N GLY A 136 -7.05 2.36 2.36
CA GLY A 136 -7.68 3.23 3.36
C GLY A 136 -9.16 2.90 3.62
N ASP A 137 -9.79 1.95 2.89
CA ASP A 137 -11.22 1.64 2.96
C ASP A 137 -12.09 2.91 2.82
N ALA A 138 -11.72 3.77 1.86
CA ALA A 138 -12.29 5.10 1.65
C ALA A 138 -13.04 5.22 0.30
N ILE A 139 -13.48 4.08 -0.25
CA ILE A 139 -14.21 4.05 -1.54
C ILE A 139 -15.53 4.81 -1.42
N LYS A 140 -16.23 4.65 -0.29
CA LYS A 140 -17.49 5.35 -0.02
C LYS A 140 -17.27 6.86 0.05
N GLU A 141 -16.28 7.32 0.81
CA GLU A 141 -15.95 8.74 0.98
C GLU A 141 -15.50 9.37 -0.35
N CYS A 142 -14.74 8.63 -1.16
CA CYS A 142 -14.35 9.05 -2.50
C CYS A 142 -15.59 9.25 -3.40
N LYS A 143 -16.55 8.32 -3.34
CA LYS A 143 -17.81 8.41 -4.06
C LYS A 143 -18.63 9.62 -3.59
N ASP A 144 -18.86 9.76 -2.30
CA ASP A 144 -19.65 10.86 -1.71
C ASP A 144 -19.02 12.22 -2.08
N LEU A 145 -17.69 12.32 -2.10
CA LEU A 145 -16.98 13.52 -2.53
C LEU A 145 -17.14 13.79 -4.02
N ALA A 146 -17.04 12.77 -4.87
CA ALA A 146 -17.24 12.90 -6.30
C ALA A 146 -18.66 13.39 -6.65
N GLU A 147 -19.67 12.82 -5.99
CA GLU A 147 -21.07 13.25 -6.15
C GLU A 147 -21.27 14.69 -5.67
N LYS A 148 -20.68 15.08 -4.53
CA LYS A 148 -20.79 16.44 -3.98
C LYS A 148 -20.17 17.49 -4.90
N LEU A 149 -19.09 17.17 -5.60
CA LEU A 149 -18.37 18.07 -6.49
C LEU A 149 -18.83 17.97 -7.94
N ASP A 150 -19.71 17.01 -8.27
CA ASP A 150 -20.01 16.58 -9.64
C ASP A 150 -18.74 16.33 -10.45
N ALA A 151 -17.74 15.73 -9.80
CA ALA A 151 -16.39 15.56 -10.34
C ALA A 151 -16.21 14.17 -10.96
N PRO A 152 -15.80 14.07 -12.23
CA PRO A 152 -15.44 12.80 -12.84
C PRO A 152 -14.27 12.15 -12.11
N VAL A 153 -14.30 10.80 -12.03
CA VAL A 153 -13.29 10.01 -11.34
C VAL A 153 -12.52 9.15 -12.33
N CYS A 154 -11.22 9.38 -12.43
CA CYS A 154 -10.29 8.50 -13.12
C CYS A 154 -9.62 7.56 -12.10
N ASN A 155 -9.39 6.31 -12.47
CA ASN A 155 -8.68 5.35 -11.63
C ASN A 155 -7.20 5.24 -12.04
N GLY A 156 -6.30 4.97 -11.11
CA GLY A 156 -4.99 4.45 -11.44
C GLY A 156 -5.13 3.09 -12.14
N TYR A 157 -4.36 2.81 -13.17
CA TYR A 157 -4.57 1.65 -14.07
C TYR A 157 -4.56 0.28 -13.36
N GLN A 158 -3.95 0.16 -12.19
CA GLN A 158 -3.91 -1.07 -11.37
C GLN A 158 -5.03 -1.15 -10.32
N HIS A 159 -5.81 -0.10 -10.15
CA HIS A 159 -6.79 0.04 -9.07
C HIS A 159 -8.15 0.48 -9.59
N ASN A 160 -8.71 -0.33 -10.49
CA ASN A 160 -10.07 -0.13 -11.00
C ASN A 160 -11.13 -0.34 -9.92
N ASP A 161 -10.76 -0.94 -8.79
CA ASP A 161 -11.55 -1.16 -7.60
C ASP A 161 -11.65 0.07 -6.68
N SER A 162 -10.86 1.12 -6.93
CA SER A 162 -10.83 2.33 -6.09
C SER A 162 -12.05 3.26 -6.27
N PHE A 163 -12.89 2.98 -7.26
CA PHE A 163 -14.16 3.68 -7.49
C PHE A 163 -15.14 2.76 -8.24
N PRO A 164 -16.44 2.78 -7.94
CA PRO A 164 -17.43 1.92 -8.62
C PRO A 164 -17.49 2.20 -10.12
N GLY A 165 -17.11 1.23 -10.95
CA GLY A 165 -17.05 1.39 -12.42
C GLY A 165 -18.40 1.60 -13.11
N SER A 166 -19.52 1.25 -12.45
CA SER A 166 -20.89 1.49 -12.93
C SER A 166 -21.43 2.88 -12.58
N HIS A 167 -20.67 3.67 -11.82
CA HIS A 167 -21.12 4.99 -11.42
C HIS A 167 -21.09 6.00 -12.59
N PRO A 168 -22.07 6.90 -12.73
CA PRO A 168 -22.11 7.87 -13.84
C PRO A 168 -20.85 8.77 -13.95
N LEU A 169 -20.19 9.05 -12.82
CA LEU A 169 -18.95 9.83 -12.80
C LEU A 169 -17.69 8.99 -13.02
N ALA A 170 -17.78 7.66 -13.18
CA ALA A 170 -16.63 6.81 -13.46
C ALA A 170 -16.16 6.99 -14.91
N VAL A 171 -14.93 7.42 -15.08
CA VAL A 171 -14.32 7.62 -16.43
C VAL A 171 -13.43 6.46 -16.83
N GLY A 172 -13.01 5.66 -15.87
CA GLY A 172 -12.14 4.51 -16.06
C GLY A 172 -10.65 4.83 -15.86
N PRO A 173 -9.77 3.87 -16.20
CA PRO A 173 -8.37 3.95 -15.85
C PRO A 173 -7.61 5.01 -16.65
N LEU A 174 -6.70 5.69 -15.95
CA LEU A 174 -5.68 6.56 -16.51
C LEU A 174 -4.36 5.78 -16.62
N GLY A 175 -3.49 6.16 -17.53
CA GLY A 175 -2.15 5.63 -17.66
C GLY A 175 -1.94 4.67 -18.83
N TYR A 176 -0.93 3.81 -18.74
CA TYR A 176 -0.44 2.97 -19.85
C TYR A 176 -1.53 2.12 -20.53
N ASN A 177 -2.41 1.52 -19.75
CA ASN A 177 -3.57 0.77 -20.23
C ASN A 177 -4.87 1.56 -20.03
N GLY A 178 -4.77 2.87 -19.92
CA GLY A 178 -5.89 3.75 -19.67
C GLY A 178 -6.71 4.06 -20.91
N SER A 179 -7.90 4.62 -20.68
CA SER A 179 -8.77 5.05 -21.75
C SER A 179 -8.36 6.42 -22.31
N LYS A 180 -8.49 6.59 -23.63
CA LYS A 180 -8.29 7.90 -24.27
C LYS A 180 -9.25 8.96 -23.71
N ALA A 181 -10.46 8.54 -23.36
CA ALA A 181 -11.47 9.42 -22.76
C ALA A 181 -11.00 9.95 -21.40
N ALA A 182 -10.46 9.08 -20.51
CA ALA A 182 -9.91 9.51 -19.22
C ALA A 182 -8.76 10.50 -19.40
N MET A 183 -7.85 10.24 -20.34
CA MET A 183 -6.73 11.14 -20.64
C MET A 183 -7.18 12.50 -21.18
N GLN A 184 -8.14 12.52 -22.11
CA GLN A 184 -8.70 13.76 -22.65
C GLN A 184 -9.49 14.55 -21.61
N LEU A 185 -10.16 13.85 -20.69
CA LEU A 185 -10.96 14.50 -19.65
C LEU A 185 -10.06 15.14 -18.60
N ILE A 186 -9.07 14.41 -18.07
CA ILE A 186 -8.16 14.92 -17.05
C ILE A 186 -7.31 16.08 -17.58
N SER A 187 -6.99 16.12 -18.90
CA SER A 187 -6.24 17.22 -19.52
C SER A 187 -7.01 18.54 -19.55
N LYS A 188 -8.31 18.53 -19.33
CA LYS A 188 -9.17 19.71 -19.27
C LYS A 188 -9.42 20.21 -17.86
N ALA A 189 -8.99 19.42 -16.84
CA ALA A 189 -9.19 19.77 -15.44
C ALA A 189 -8.42 21.04 -15.07
N ASP A 190 -9.07 21.93 -14.36
CA ASP A 190 -8.40 23.09 -13.72
C ASP A 190 -7.84 22.70 -12.34
N VAL A 191 -8.44 21.70 -11.69
CA VAL A 191 -7.94 21.11 -10.45
C VAL A 191 -8.02 19.58 -10.52
N VAL A 192 -6.93 18.89 -10.16
CA VAL A 192 -6.91 17.43 -10.02
C VAL A 192 -6.71 17.07 -8.55
N LEU A 193 -7.69 16.39 -7.97
CA LEU A 193 -7.55 15.81 -6.62
C LEU A 193 -6.97 14.38 -6.74
N ALA A 194 -5.73 14.21 -6.34
CA ALA A 194 -5.06 12.90 -6.33
C ALA A 194 -5.25 12.21 -4.97
N LEU A 195 -6.08 11.16 -4.93
CA LEU A 195 -6.40 10.39 -3.74
C LEU A 195 -5.66 9.05 -3.75
N GLY A 196 -4.76 8.85 -2.78
CA GLY A 196 -4.10 7.56 -2.59
C GLY A 196 -3.31 7.05 -3.79
N THR A 197 -2.80 7.95 -4.64
CA THR A 197 -2.03 7.59 -5.83
C THR A 197 -0.59 8.09 -5.73
N ARG A 198 0.34 7.33 -6.32
CA ARG A 198 1.77 7.69 -6.37
C ARG A 198 2.12 8.62 -7.53
N LEU A 199 1.19 8.88 -8.45
CA LEU A 199 1.43 9.67 -9.66
C LEU A 199 2.65 9.17 -10.46
N ASN A 200 2.86 7.84 -10.49
CA ASN A 200 3.99 7.26 -11.21
C ASN A 200 3.80 7.42 -12.74
N PRO A 201 4.88 7.33 -13.55
CA PRO A 201 4.79 7.50 -15.00
C PRO A 201 3.81 6.56 -15.70
N PHE A 202 3.62 5.33 -15.19
CA PHE A 202 2.64 4.39 -15.74
C PHE A 202 1.19 4.83 -15.52
N SER A 203 0.93 5.55 -14.43
CA SER A 203 -0.40 6.07 -14.11
C SER A 203 -0.71 7.41 -14.77
N THR A 204 0.32 8.18 -15.13
CA THR A 204 0.17 9.56 -15.65
C THR A 204 0.57 9.72 -17.09
N LEU A 205 1.36 8.79 -17.65
CA LEU A 205 1.91 8.84 -19.03
C LEU A 205 2.41 10.25 -19.45
N PRO A 206 3.59 10.67 -18.96
CA PRO A 206 4.19 11.93 -19.41
C PRO A 206 4.35 11.91 -20.95
N GLY A 207 3.78 12.87 -21.63
CA GLY A 207 3.86 13.01 -23.10
C GLY A 207 2.54 12.78 -23.85
N TYR A 208 1.50 12.24 -23.22
CA TYR A 208 0.15 12.13 -23.82
C TYR A 208 -0.82 13.20 -23.29
N GLY A 209 -0.49 14.46 -23.47
CA GLY A 209 -1.23 15.57 -22.91
C GLY A 209 -0.85 15.78 -21.46
N THR A 210 0.33 16.34 -21.26
CA THR A 210 0.84 16.73 -19.95
C THR A 210 -0.13 17.69 -19.31
N VAL A 211 -0.77 17.23 -18.30
CA VAL A 211 -1.53 18.07 -17.38
C VAL A 211 -0.53 18.95 -16.65
N SER A 212 -0.65 20.26 -16.76
CA SER A 212 -0.02 21.19 -15.84
C SER A 212 -0.70 21.00 -14.49
N TYR A 213 -0.07 20.20 -13.63
CA TYR A 213 -0.66 19.85 -12.35
C TYR A 213 -0.57 20.98 -11.34
N THR A 214 -1.71 21.46 -10.89
CA THR A 214 -1.80 22.02 -9.55
C THR A 214 -2.19 20.89 -8.62
N HIS A 215 -1.22 20.24 -8.00
CA HIS A 215 -1.47 19.04 -7.20
C HIS A 215 -1.93 19.36 -5.81
N LEU A 216 -3.01 18.74 -5.39
CA LEU A 216 -3.37 18.59 -4.02
C LEU A 216 -3.29 17.12 -3.66
N THR A 217 -2.20 16.69 -3.06
CA THR A 217 -2.08 15.38 -2.44
C THR A 217 -2.48 15.47 -0.99
N LEU A 218 -3.60 14.85 -0.61
CA LEU A 218 -3.85 14.57 0.79
C LEU A 218 -2.93 13.41 1.21
N PRO A 219 -2.17 13.53 2.31
CA PRO A 219 -1.32 12.45 2.76
C PRO A 219 -2.18 11.27 3.20
N THR A 220 -2.13 10.20 2.40
CA THR A 220 -2.63 8.89 2.80
C THR A 220 -1.52 8.18 3.57
N LYS A 221 -1.21 8.62 4.79
CA LYS A 221 -0.48 7.79 5.73
C LYS A 221 -1.49 7.05 6.58
N ALA A 222 -1.59 5.73 6.32
CA ALA A 222 -2.12 4.80 7.28
C ALA A 222 -1.18 4.74 8.50
#